data_3a982ce448b7e9f1ac07dad2bf78460d
#
_entry.id   3a982ce448b7e9f1ac07dad2bf78460d
#
_cell.length_a   1.000
_cell.length_b   1.000
_cell.length_c   1.000
_cell.angle_alpha   90.00
_cell.angle_beta   90.00
_cell.angle_gamma   90.00
#
_symmetry.space_group_name_H-M   'P 1'
#
loop_
_entity.id
_entity.type
_entity.pdbx_description
1 polymer ?
#
loop_
_entity_poly.entity_id
_entity_poly.type
_entity_poly.pdbx_seq_one_letter_code
_entity_poly.pdbx_strand_id
1 'polypeptide(L)'
;MDTTSDTIGRALARAVDTRACVIGDGAVAQAADLFRSQFPEARRAMLVFDPRTRAAAGVRTAQLLADAGIAVDTHVIEPGGATFHADYRYVDEVRGAVKATCEAHPDDGTVPVAVGSGVVNDLVKLASGELGRPYMVVATAASVDGYSSFGAAIRSPEGAKKTYPCPAPRAILADLDVMRTAPAWMAASGFADLMAKVPAGADWILAYEFGAAEWHDSAWHTVQDGLKDAIGDPEGVAEMATVPLTRLVEGLMLGGFAMQDMQSSRPASGAEHLFSHLLEMRDHTFRGEIVPHGIQVGVFTLFMSRVYEQILAFDYSALDVERCLANWRPLAEQERLAAAAFAGTKFPDLGVKAVRAKFADREETRRRLEGFRRRWPEIRARLAEQLVPAAEIERRLRVVGAPATPEEIGSTVAASLADVRRTIYMRDRFMALDFLDLT
;
A
#
# COMPACT_ATOMS: atom_id res chain seq x y z
N MET A 1 20.80 11.52 18.69
CA MET A 1 19.44 11.83 19.16
C MET A 1 18.51 10.89 18.41
N ASP A 2 17.67 10.19 19.11
CA ASP A 2 16.72 9.25 18.51
C ASP A 2 15.70 10.08 17.74
N THR A 3 15.75 10.06 16.41
CA THR A 3 14.87 10.85 15.52
C THR A 3 13.56 10.12 15.20
N THR A 4 13.36 8.97 15.84
CA THR A 4 12.15 8.16 15.68
C THR A 4 11.04 8.73 16.53
N SER A 5 9.89 9.08 15.92
CA SER A 5 8.73 9.54 16.68
C SER A 5 8.18 8.42 17.59
N ASP A 6 7.56 8.79 18.72
CA ASP A 6 6.91 7.82 19.63
C ASP A 6 5.95 6.88 18.92
N THR A 7 5.28 7.36 17.88
CA THR A 7 4.31 6.57 17.08
C THR A 7 5.02 5.51 16.25
N ILE A 8 6.09 5.87 15.56
CA ILE A 8 6.94 4.91 14.82
C ILE A 8 7.54 3.88 15.79
N GLY A 9 8.03 4.31 16.97
CA GLY A 9 8.57 3.39 17.98
C GLY A 9 7.55 2.35 18.46
N ARG A 10 6.31 2.76 18.74
CA ARG A 10 5.22 1.84 19.12
C ARG A 10 4.84 0.87 17.99
N ALA A 11 4.83 1.34 16.74
CA ALA A 11 4.52 0.51 15.58
C ALA A 11 5.63 -0.53 15.32
N LEU A 12 6.90 -0.13 15.42
CA LEU A 12 8.06 -1.03 15.30
C LEU A 12 8.06 -2.15 16.34
N ALA A 13 7.61 -1.87 17.57
CA ALA A 13 7.52 -2.90 18.62
C ALA A 13 6.57 -4.06 18.26
N ARG A 14 5.65 -3.86 17.31
CA ARG A 14 4.66 -4.85 16.83
C ARG A 14 4.98 -5.36 15.43
N ALA A 15 5.83 -4.67 14.69
CA ALA A 15 6.24 -5.10 13.34
C ALA A 15 6.97 -6.45 13.41
N VAL A 16 6.57 -7.39 12.54
CA VAL A 16 7.11 -8.76 12.53
C VAL A 16 8.55 -8.79 12.01
N ASP A 17 8.84 -8.03 10.94
CA ASP A 17 10.11 -8.10 10.22
C ASP A 17 11.00 -6.89 10.52
N THR A 18 10.46 -5.67 10.55
CA THR A 18 11.22 -4.44 10.68
C THR A 18 11.61 -4.19 12.13
N ARG A 19 12.87 -3.80 12.36
CA ARG A 19 13.45 -3.56 13.69
C ARG A 19 13.89 -2.12 13.89
N ALA A 20 14.13 -1.37 12.81
CA ALA A 20 14.54 0.03 12.89
C ALA A 20 14.00 0.82 11.70
N CYS A 21 13.58 2.06 11.98
CA CYS A 21 13.15 3.02 10.97
C CYS A 21 13.67 4.40 11.38
N VAL A 22 14.47 5.01 10.51
CA VAL A 22 15.03 6.35 10.69
C VAL A 22 14.44 7.27 9.62
N ILE A 23 13.83 8.36 10.05
CA ILE A 23 13.21 9.38 9.17
C ILE A 23 13.74 10.75 9.58
N GLY A 24 14.22 11.54 8.64
CA GLY A 24 14.64 12.92 8.94
C GLY A 24 15.48 13.56 7.84
N ASP A 25 15.75 14.86 8.01
CA ASP A 25 16.66 15.60 7.15
C ASP A 25 18.09 15.05 7.33
N GLY A 26 18.80 14.80 6.22
CA GLY A 26 20.16 14.26 6.24
C GLY A 26 20.27 12.86 6.83
N ALA A 27 19.19 12.10 6.97
CA ALA A 27 19.17 10.78 7.60
C ALA A 27 20.15 9.80 6.95
N VAL A 28 20.48 9.95 5.67
CA VAL A 28 21.45 9.10 4.97
C VAL A 28 22.82 9.07 5.68
N ALA A 29 23.20 10.09 6.43
CA ALA A 29 24.42 10.12 7.23
C ALA A 29 24.47 9.01 8.28
N GLN A 30 23.31 8.47 8.70
CA GLN A 30 23.19 7.39 9.68
C GLN A 30 23.23 5.99 9.04
N ALA A 31 23.44 5.88 7.71
CA ALA A 31 23.36 4.61 6.99
C ALA A 31 24.30 3.54 7.56
N ALA A 32 25.55 3.90 7.90
CA ALA A 32 26.52 2.97 8.43
C ALA A 32 26.20 2.51 9.86
N ASP A 33 25.76 3.42 10.71
CA ASP A 33 25.38 3.10 12.10
C ASP A 33 24.12 2.24 12.13
N LEU A 34 23.13 2.55 11.31
CA LEU A 34 21.93 1.75 11.15
C LEU A 34 22.28 0.35 10.63
N PHE A 35 23.12 0.24 9.60
CA PHE A 35 23.56 -1.04 9.06
C PHE A 35 24.24 -1.89 10.14
N ARG A 36 25.22 -1.35 10.85
CA ARG A 36 25.95 -2.07 11.92
C ARG A 36 25.03 -2.51 13.05
N SER A 37 24.11 -1.66 13.48
CA SER A 37 23.20 -1.97 14.58
C SER A 37 22.22 -3.08 14.23
N GLN A 38 21.77 -3.14 12.98
CA GLN A 38 20.77 -4.11 12.54
C GLN A 38 21.35 -5.39 11.95
N PHE A 39 22.60 -5.34 11.50
CA PHE A 39 23.32 -6.47 10.88
C PHE A 39 24.72 -6.62 11.48
N PRO A 40 24.84 -6.88 12.80
CA PRO A 40 26.13 -6.85 13.51
C PRO A 40 27.15 -7.86 12.99
N GLU A 41 26.70 -8.98 12.40
CA GLU A 41 27.57 -10.01 11.84
C GLU A 41 27.95 -9.74 10.38
N ALA A 42 27.30 -8.76 9.73
CA ALA A 42 27.55 -8.47 8.32
C ALA A 42 28.77 -7.53 8.17
N ARG A 43 29.65 -7.90 7.27
CA ARG A 43 30.84 -7.13 6.89
C ARG A 43 30.73 -6.53 5.50
N ARG A 44 29.69 -6.91 4.75
CA ARG A 44 29.49 -6.51 3.36
C ARG A 44 28.05 -6.07 3.09
N ALA A 45 27.91 -4.99 2.35
CA ALA A 45 26.66 -4.51 1.81
C ALA A 45 26.63 -4.66 0.28
N MET A 46 25.54 -5.21 -0.27
CA MET A 46 25.28 -5.23 -1.70
C MET A 46 24.21 -4.20 -2.02
N LEU A 47 24.62 -3.03 -2.53
CA LEU A 47 23.70 -1.95 -2.87
C LEU A 47 23.10 -2.16 -4.24
N VAL A 48 21.78 -2.04 -4.31
CA VAL A 48 21.00 -2.16 -5.54
C VAL A 48 20.23 -0.87 -5.78
N PHE A 49 20.34 -0.31 -6.97
CA PHE A 49 19.71 0.94 -7.39
C PHE A 49 19.52 0.99 -8.92
N ASP A 50 18.73 1.91 -9.41
CA ASP A 50 18.72 2.33 -10.81
C ASP A 50 19.66 3.55 -11.03
N PRO A 51 19.92 3.99 -12.28
CA PRO A 51 20.81 5.13 -12.54
C PRO A 51 20.38 6.43 -11.84
N ARG A 52 19.07 6.68 -11.67
CA ARG A 52 18.55 7.90 -11.01
C ARG A 52 18.76 7.83 -9.51
N THR A 53 18.39 6.73 -8.89
CA THR A 53 18.51 6.54 -7.44
C THR A 53 19.96 6.32 -6.99
N ARG A 54 20.83 5.78 -7.91
CA ARG A 54 22.27 5.80 -7.72
C ARG A 54 22.79 7.23 -7.53
N ALA A 55 22.37 8.16 -8.39
CA ALA A 55 22.79 9.55 -8.30
C ALA A 55 22.19 10.26 -7.06
N ALA A 56 20.91 9.99 -6.74
CA ALA A 56 20.22 10.68 -5.65
C ALA A 56 20.75 10.29 -4.25
N ALA A 57 21.02 9.00 -4.01
CA ALA A 57 21.46 8.52 -2.70
C ALA A 57 22.49 7.37 -2.76
N GLY A 58 22.53 6.59 -3.85
CA GLY A 58 23.32 5.37 -3.96
C GLY A 58 24.82 5.60 -3.74
N VAL A 59 25.40 6.59 -4.45
CA VAL A 59 26.84 6.92 -4.33
C VAL A 59 27.17 7.36 -2.90
N ARG A 60 26.34 8.21 -2.29
CA ARG A 60 26.57 8.69 -0.93
C ARG A 60 26.46 7.57 0.10
N THR A 61 25.45 6.71 -0.03
CA THR A 61 25.26 5.55 0.86
C THR A 61 26.46 4.60 0.76
N ALA A 62 26.90 4.28 -0.47
CA ALA A 62 28.07 3.41 -0.67
C ALA A 62 29.34 3.99 -0.01
N GLN A 63 29.59 5.29 -0.18
CA GLN A 63 30.76 5.94 0.43
C GLN A 63 30.70 5.89 1.96
N LEU A 64 29.54 6.20 2.57
CA LEU A 64 29.39 6.18 4.03
C LEU A 64 29.61 4.78 4.63
N LEU A 65 29.13 3.73 3.95
CA LEU A 65 29.37 2.35 4.37
C LEU A 65 30.84 1.98 4.24
N ALA A 66 31.49 2.34 3.13
CA ALA A 66 32.92 2.07 2.90
C ALA A 66 33.81 2.81 3.90
N ASP A 67 33.55 4.09 4.17
CA ASP A 67 34.27 4.90 5.16
C ASP A 67 34.15 4.32 6.57
N ALA A 68 33.03 3.65 6.84
CA ALA A 68 32.81 2.90 8.08
C ALA A 68 33.49 1.51 8.08
N GLY A 69 34.21 1.10 7.04
CA GLY A 69 34.90 -0.20 6.96
C GLY A 69 33.96 -1.37 6.61
N ILE A 70 32.78 -1.11 6.07
CA ILE A 70 31.90 -2.13 5.52
C ILE A 70 32.26 -2.30 4.03
N ALA A 71 32.55 -3.53 3.61
CA ALA A 71 32.80 -3.82 2.19
C ALA A 71 31.55 -3.56 1.38
N VAL A 72 31.68 -2.92 0.21
CA VAL A 72 30.54 -2.50 -0.61
C VAL A 72 30.68 -3.06 -2.02
N ASP A 73 29.65 -3.80 -2.45
CA ASP A 73 29.40 -4.11 -3.84
C ASP A 73 28.16 -3.36 -4.33
N THR A 74 28.08 -3.12 -5.61
CA THR A 74 26.94 -2.39 -6.21
C THR A 74 26.41 -3.10 -7.42
N HIS A 75 25.09 -3.04 -7.58
CA HIS A 75 24.39 -3.49 -8.78
C HIS A 75 23.45 -2.38 -9.29
N VAL A 76 23.62 -2.01 -10.55
CA VAL A 76 22.75 -1.03 -11.22
C VAL A 76 21.75 -1.80 -12.07
N ILE A 77 20.47 -1.67 -11.74
CA ILE A 77 19.40 -2.20 -12.58
C ILE A 77 19.22 -1.22 -13.74
N GLU A 78 19.53 -1.65 -14.96
CA GLU A 78 19.34 -0.84 -16.16
C GLU A 78 17.94 -1.04 -16.72
N PRO A 79 17.06 -0.01 -16.70
CA PRO A 79 15.74 -0.10 -17.30
C PRO A 79 15.85 -0.37 -18.80
N GLY A 80 15.23 -1.46 -19.27
CA GLY A 80 15.25 -1.84 -20.68
C GLY A 80 14.34 -0.99 -21.59
N GLY A 81 13.89 0.18 -21.17
CA GLY A 81 12.96 1.05 -21.89
C GLY A 81 12.69 2.36 -21.19
N ALA A 82 11.75 3.16 -21.70
CA ALA A 82 11.40 4.47 -21.16
C ALA A 82 10.83 4.40 -19.73
N THR A 83 10.14 3.31 -19.39
CA THR A 83 9.46 3.14 -18.10
C THR A 83 10.05 1.95 -17.33
N PHE A 84 10.44 2.19 -16.08
CA PHE A 84 10.99 1.19 -15.18
C PHE A 84 9.88 0.60 -14.29
N HIS A 85 9.65 -0.70 -14.41
CA HIS A 85 8.63 -1.43 -13.66
C HIS A 85 9.25 -2.56 -12.85
N ALA A 86 8.56 -2.97 -11.79
CA ALA A 86 8.94 -4.12 -10.99
C ALA A 86 8.58 -5.43 -11.72
N ASP A 87 9.33 -5.77 -12.77
CA ASP A 87 9.19 -7.02 -13.52
C ASP A 87 10.02 -8.14 -12.89
N TYR A 88 9.51 -9.36 -12.91
CA TYR A 88 10.18 -10.53 -12.29
C TYR A 88 11.58 -10.80 -12.87
N ARG A 89 11.83 -10.45 -14.13
CA ARG A 89 13.18 -10.54 -14.73
C ARG A 89 14.24 -9.76 -13.95
N TYR A 90 13.88 -8.60 -13.38
CA TYR A 90 14.77 -7.83 -12.54
C TYR A 90 14.94 -8.42 -11.13
N VAL A 91 13.92 -9.15 -10.63
CA VAL A 91 14.07 -9.95 -9.41
C VAL A 91 15.14 -11.05 -9.63
N ASP A 92 15.09 -11.75 -10.76
CA ASP A 92 16.09 -12.76 -11.14
C ASP A 92 17.48 -12.15 -11.26
N GLU A 93 17.60 -10.98 -11.88
CA GLU A 93 18.85 -10.21 -12.03
C GLU A 93 19.44 -9.85 -10.67
N VAL A 94 18.65 -9.21 -9.79
CA VAL A 94 19.08 -8.82 -8.44
C VAL A 94 19.43 -10.05 -7.60
N ARG A 95 18.60 -11.10 -7.63
CA ARG A 95 18.86 -12.35 -6.93
C ARG A 95 20.18 -12.98 -7.37
N GLY A 96 20.44 -12.99 -8.68
CA GLY A 96 21.70 -13.48 -9.26
C GLY A 96 22.89 -12.68 -8.78
N ALA A 97 22.82 -11.35 -8.76
CA ALA A 97 23.88 -10.47 -8.29
C ALA A 97 24.17 -10.67 -6.81
N VAL A 98 23.13 -10.70 -5.96
CA VAL A 98 23.28 -10.96 -4.51
C VAL A 98 23.93 -12.35 -4.27
N LYS A 99 23.44 -13.38 -4.98
CA LYS A 99 23.98 -14.73 -4.86
C LYS A 99 25.45 -14.80 -5.25
N ALA A 100 25.83 -14.19 -6.37
CA ALA A 100 27.23 -14.15 -6.83
C ALA A 100 28.15 -13.46 -5.82
N THR A 101 27.70 -12.33 -5.22
CA THR A 101 28.46 -11.64 -4.17
C THR A 101 28.62 -12.53 -2.92
N CYS A 102 27.56 -13.24 -2.51
CA CYS A 102 27.63 -14.16 -1.37
C CYS A 102 28.60 -15.34 -1.62
N GLU A 103 28.61 -15.87 -2.85
CA GLU A 103 29.52 -16.97 -3.24
C GLU A 103 30.97 -16.52 -3.30
N ALA A 104 31.22 -15.30 -3.77
CA ALA A 104 32.57 -14.71 -3.81
C ALA A 104 33.10 -14.36 -2.41
N HIS A 105 32.21 -14.08 -1.44
CA HIS A 105 32.56 -13.64 -0.09
C HIS A 105 31.72 -14.37 0.97
N PRO A 106 31.90 -15.69 1.14
CA PRO A 106 31.00 -16.52 1.95
C PRO A 106 31.02 -16.16 3.44
N ASP A 107 32.11 -15.62 3.94
CA ASP A 107 32.30 -15.30 5.36
C ASP A 107 31.88 -13.86 5.73
N ASP A 108 31.52 -13.04 4.75
CA ASP A 108 31.23 -11.61 4.98
C ASP A 108 29.79 -11.33 5.42
N GLY A 109 28.90 -12.31 5.39
CA GLY A 109 27.52 -12.11 5.80
C GLY A 109 26.83 -11.02 4.97
N THR A 110 26.97 -11.06 3.63
CA THR A 110 26.46 -10.02 2.71
C THR A 110 24.98 -9.70 2.92
N VAL A 111 24.66 -8.40 3.09
CA VAL A 111 23.30 -7.88 3.25
C VAL A 111 22.90 -7.05 2.02
N PRO A 112 21.78 -7.35 1.34
CA PRO A 112 21.23 -6.50 0.30
C PRO A 112 20.74 -5.16 0.86
N VAL A 113 21.03 -4.07 0.13
CA VAL A 113 20.58 -2.72 0.47
C VAL A 113 19.86 -2.13 -0.75
N ALA A 114 18.54 -2.00 -0.68
CA ALA A 114 17.77 -1.30 -1.69
C ALA A 114 17.97 0.21 -1.54
N VAL A 115 18.48 0.89 -2.56
CA VAL A 115 18.53 2.36 -2.57
C VAL A 115 17.63 2.86 -3.69
N GLY A 116 16.38 3.22 -3.35
CA GLY A 116 15.43 3.58 -4.39
C GLY A 116 14.01 3.85 -3.92
N SER A 117 13.13 4.02 -4.89
CA SER A 117 11.69 4.13 -4.68
C SER A 117 11.03 2.74 -4.59
N GLY A 118 9.71 2.70 -4.58
CA GLY A 118 8.93 1.46 -4.44
C GLY A 118 9.35 0.34 -5.37
N VAL A 119 9.69 0.65 -6.65
CA VAL A 119 10.11 -0.36 -7.64
C VAL A 119 11.40 -1.07 -7.20
N VAL A 120 12.45 -0.30 -6.90
CA VAL A 120 13.74 -0.88 -6.45
C VAL A 120 13.57 -1.64 -5.15
N ASN A 121 12.77 -1.07 -4.21
CA ASN A 121 12.47 -1.73 -2.95
C ASN A 121 11.80 -3.09 -3.17
N ASP A 122 10.76 -3.16 -3.98
CA ASP A 122 10.02 -4.42 -4.21
C ASP A 122 10.88 -5.49 -4.90
N LEU A 123 11.73 -5.09 -5.85
CA LEU A 123 12.68 -6.00 -6.50
C LEU A 123 13.66 -6.60 -5.50
N VAL A 124 14.30 -5.76 -4.67
CA VAL A 124 15.27 -6.23 -3.66
C VAL A 124 14.57 -7.01 -2.56
N LYS A 125 13.39 -6.56 -2.12
CA LYS A 125 12.56 -7.24 -1.12
C LYS A 125 12.27 -8.68 -1.52
N LEU A 126 11.76 -8.90 -2.74
CA LEU A 126 11.45 -10.24 -3.22
C LEU A 126 12.72 -11.07 -3.41
N ALA A 127 13.75 -10.53 -4.07
CA ALA A 127 15.01 -11.23 -4.27
C ALA A 127 15.66 -11.67 -2.94
N SER A 128 15.62 -10.78 -1.93
CA SER A 128 16.13 -11.07 -0.59
C SER A 128 15.29 -12.15 0.11
N GLY A 129 13.96 -12.05 0.01
CA GLY A 129 13.03 -13.04 0.58
C GLY A 129 13.24 -14.44 -0.01
N GLU A 130 13.42 -14.55 -1.34
CA GLU A 130 13.71 -15.84 -2.02
C GLU A 130 15.07 -16.43 -1.64
N LEU A 131 16.03 -15.58 -1.24
CA LEU A 131 17.32 -16.00 -0.72
C LEU A 131 17.34 -16.26 0.79
N GLY A 132 16.21 -16.04 1.49
CA GLY A 132 16.12 -16.14 2.95
C GLY A 132 17.00 -15.12 3.69
N ARG A 133 17.25 -13.95 3.09
CA ARG A 133 18.12 -12.91 3.64
C ARG A 133 17.34 -11.68 4.10
N PRO A 134 17.64 -11.15 5.31
CA PRO A 134 17.15 -9.83 5.67
C PRO A 134 17.83 -8.76 4.81
N TYR A 135 17.13 -7.64 4.59
CA TYR A 135 17.67 -6.52 3.81
C TYR A 135 17.39 -5.16 4.47
N MET A 136 18.07 -4.13 4.00
CA MET A 136 17.87 -2.74 4.37
C MET A 136 17.32 -1.95 3.18
N VAL A 137 16.49 -0.94 3.43
CA VAL A 137 16.08 0.02 2.40
C VAL A 137 16.49 1.44 2.76
N VAL A 138 17.01 2.16 1.77
CA VAL A 138 17.20 3.61 1.75
C VAL A 138 16.16 4.17 0.79
N ALA A 139 15.06 4.68 1.34
CA ALA A 139 13.93 5.17 0.58
C ALA A 139 14.22 6.55 -0.02
N THR A 140 14.05 6.70 -1.33
CA THR A 140 14.39 7.93 -2.06
C THR A 140 13.20 8.77 -2.48
N ALA A 141 11.98 8.36 -2.18
CA ALA A 141 10.76 9.09 -2.51
C ALA A 141 9.61 8.76 -1.54
N ALA A 142 8.78 9.73 -1.23
CA ALA A 142 7.56 9.57 -0.44
C ALA A 142 6.38 9.17 -1.36
N SER A 143 6.44 8.00 -2.01
CA SER A 143 5.55 7.69 -3.15
C SER A 143 4.51 6.60 -2.90
N VAL A 144 4.64 5.79 -1.84
CA VAL A 144 3.79 4.62 -1.57
C VAL A 144 4.04 4.09 -0.16
N ASP A 145 3.08 3.38 0.43
CA ASP A 145 3.22 2.73 1.74
C ASP A 145 3.97 1.37 1.69
N GLY A 146 4.35 0.90 0.49
CA GLY A 146 4.99 -0.39 0.25
C GLY A 146 6.39 -0.58 0.84
N TYR A 147 7.06 0.48 1.33
CA TYR A 147 8.41 0.34 1.90
C TYR A 147 8.45 -0.58 3.11
N SER A 148 7.54 -0.37 4.02
CA SER A 148 7.48 -1.06 5.31
C SER A 148 6.49 -2.23 5.35
N SER A 149 5.77 -2.52 4.26
CA SER A 149 4.84 -3.66 4.18
C SER A 149 5.57 -4.96 3.87
N PHE A 150 4.99 -6.09 4.30
CA PHE A 150 5.35 -7.40 3.77
C PHE A 150 4.83 -7.57 2.34
N GLY A 151 5.41 -8.52 1.59
CA GLY A 151 5.06 -8.77 0.20
C GLY A 151 5.57 -7.72 -0.77
N ALA A 152 5.77 -8.11 -2.01
CA ALA A 152 6.25 -7.26 -3.10
C ALA A 152 5.30 -7.34 -4.29
N ALA A 153 4.94 -6.17 -4.87
CA ALA A 153 4.04 -6.06 -6.01
C ALA A 153 4.83 -6.16 -7.31
N ILE A 154 4.96 -7.36 -7.85
CA ILE A 154 5.80 -7.68 -9.00
C ILE A 154 4.95 -8.15 -10.19
N ARG A 155 5.31 -7.72 -11.39
CA ARG A 155 4.76 -8.26 -12.63
C ARG A 155 5.43 -9.60 -12.93
N SER A 156 4.62 -10.66 -12.98
CA SER A 156 5.09 -12.02 -13.26
C SER A 156 5.58 -12.16 -14.71
N PRO A 157 6.31 -13.24 -15.06
CA PRO A 157 6.74 -13.51 -16.44
C PRO A 157 5.58 -13.57 -17.44
N GLU A 158 4.39 -13.97 -17.01
CA GLU A 158 3.16 -13.98 -17.83
C GLU A 158 2.51 -12.58 -17.95
N GLY A 159 3.17 -11.55 -17.41
CA GLY A 159 2.70 -10.17 -17.46
C GLY A 159 1.59 -9.83 -16.47
N ALA A 160 1.33 -10.67 -15.47
CA ALA A 160 0.31 -10.42 -14.45
C ALA A 160 0.93 -9.75 -13.21
N LYS A 161 0.42 -8.60 -12.76
CA LYS A 161 0.84 -8.00 -11.50
C LYS A 161 0.28 -8.83 -10.33
N LYS A 162 1.16 -9.30 -9.46
CA LYS A 162 0.85 -10.13 -8.28
C LYS A 162 1.61 -9.62 -7.07
N THR A 163 1.03 -9.78 -5.89
CA THR A 163 1.77 -9.63 -4.64
C THR A 163 2.42 -10.97 -4.30
N TYR A 164 3.74 -11.00 -4.30
CA TYR A 164 4.54 -12.15 -3.90
C TYR A 164 4.80 -12.07 -2.39
N PRO A 165 4.56 -13.14 -1.62
CA PRO A 165 4.83 -13.14 -0.19
C PRO A 165 6.33 -13.10 0.06
N CYS A 166 6.78 -12.10 0.82
CA CYS A 166 8.16 -11.97 1.27
C CYS A 166 8.22 -11.03 2.48
N PRO A 167 9.26 -11.16 3.35
CA PRO A 167 9.42 -10.32 4.52
C PRO A 167 9.62 -8.83 4.14
N ALA A 168 9.19 -7.94 5.03
CA ALA A 168 9.52 -6.52 4.98
C ALA A 168 11.02 -6.28 5.28
N PRO A 169 11.55 -5.05 5.03
CA PRO A 169 12.94 -4.73 5.35
C PRO A 169 13.18 -4.80 6.86
N ARG A 170 14.34 -5.31 7.26
CA ARG A 170 14.77 -5.28 8.66
C ARG A 170 15.09 -3.87 9.14
N ALA A 171 15.61 -3.01 8.25
CA ALA A 171 15.92 -1.62 8.54
C ALA A 171 15.46 -0.70 7.40
N ILE A 172 14.89 0.45 7.78
CA ILE A 172 14.41 1.49 6.86
C ILE A 172 15.13 2.79 7.20
N LEU A 173 15.63 3.46 6.17
CA LEU A 173 16.18 4.80 6.24
C LEU A 173 15.51 5.69 5.21
N ALA A 174 14.85 6.74 5.67
CA ALA A 174 14.11 7.70 4.85
C ALA A 174 14.70 9.10 5.04
N ASP A 175 15.49 9.54 4.05
CA ASP A 175 16.12 10.86 4.06
C ASP A 175 15.23 11.87 3.35
N LEU A 176 14.74 12.86 4.09
CA LEU A 176 13.84 13.88 3.56
C LEU A 176 14.52 14.80 2.54
N ASP A 177 15.82 15.07 2.70
CA ASP A 177 16.57 15.87 1.72
C ASP A 177 16.68 15.13 0.38
N VAL A 178 16.90 13.83 0.42
CA VAL A 178 16.86 12.99 -0.78
C VAL A 178 15.46 12.99 -1.40
N MET A 179 14.41 12.82 -0.59
CA MET A 179 13.02 12.78 -1.08
C MET A 179 12.58 14.10 -1.73
N ARG A 180 13.10 15.25 -1.28
CA ARG A 180 12.87 16.56 -1.91
C ARG A 180 13.43 16.65 -3.33
N THR A 181 14.44 15.84 -3.66
CA THR A 181 15.01 15.80 -5.02
C THR A 181 14.19 14.95 -6.00
N ALA A 182 13.27 14.13 -5.48
CA ALA A 182 12.41 13.30 -6.30
C ALA A 182 11.37 14.15 -7.08
N PRO A 183 10.90 13.68 -8.25
CA PRO A 183 9.83 14.36 -8.98
C PRO A 183 8.59 14.58 -8.07
N ALA A 184 8.02 15.79 -8.11
CA ALA A 184 6.90 16.19 -7.24
C ALA A 184 5.69 15.25 -7.31
N TRP A 185 5.41 14.65 -8.48
CA TRP A 185 4.32 13.69 -8.63
C TRP A 185 4.49 12.45 -7.73
N MET A 186 5.69 12.12 -7.28
CA MET A 186 5.93 10.98 -6.38
C MET A 186 5.38 11.27 -4.98
N ALA A 187 5.60 12.48 -4.45
CA ALA A 187 5.00 12.90 -3.18
C ALA A 187 3.47 13.03 -3.30
N ALA A 188 2.96 13.54 -4.43
CA ALA A 188 1.54 13.56 -4.72
C ALA A 188 0.92 12.13 -4.75
N SER A 189 1.65 11.16 -5.33
CA SER A 189 1.25 9.74 -5.32
C SER A 189 1.18 9.18 -3.89
N GLY A 190 2.21 9.41 -3.08
CA GLY A 190 2.20 8.95 -1.68
C GLY A 190 1.13 9.62 -0.83
N PHE A 191 0.89 10.92 -1.04
CA PHE A 191 -0.19 11.63 -0.37
C PHE A 191 -1.56 11.06 -0.72
N ALA A 192 -1.78 10.76 -2.00
CA ALA A 192 -3.01 10.14 -2.48
C ALA A 192 -3.20 8.72 -1.92
N ASP A 193 -2.11 7.94 -1.83
CA ASP A 193 -2.11 6.62 -1.19
C ASP A 193 -2.39 6.72 0.33
N LEU A 194 -1.81 7.70 1.02
CA LEU A 194 -2.10 7.93 2.44
C LEU A 194 -3.56 8.33 2.66
N MET A 195 -4.13 9.21 1.81
CA MET A 195 -5.53 9.61 1.89
C MET A 195 -6.51 8.44 1.74
N ALA A 196 -6.14 7.39 1.04
CA ALA A 196 -6.95 6.18 0.89
C ALA A 196 -7.26 5.49 2.22
N LYS A 197 -6.44 5.71 3.26
CA LYS A 197 -6.67 5.16 4.60
C LYS A 197 -7.95 5.72 5.25
N VAL A 198 -8.49 6.82 4.74
CA VAL A 198 -9.79 7.38 5.17
C VAL A 198 -10.96 6.47 4.77
N PRO A 199 -11.26 6.22 3.47
CA PRO A 199 -12.32 5.29 3.09
C PRO A 199 -11.99 3.83 3.43
N ALA A 200 -10.72 3.41 3.43
CA ALA A 200 -10.33 2.07 3.87
C ALA A 200 -10.67 1.83 5.35
N GLY A 201 -10.46 2.82 6.22
CA GLY A 201 -10.91 2.78 7.61
C GLY A 201 -12.44 2.70 7.73
N ALA A 202 -13.17 3.46 6.92
CA ALA A 202 -14.63 3.37 6.86
C ALA A 202 -15.11 1.99 6.40
N ASP A 203 -14.44 1.37 5.41
CA ASP A 203 -14.72 -0.01 4.98
C ASP A 203 -14.51 -1.02 6.12
N TRP A 204 -13.46 -0.83 6.93
CA TRP A 204 -13.21 -1.70 8.07
C TRP A 204 -14.24 -1.50 9.17
N ILE A 205 -14.60 -0.26 9.52
CA ILE A 205 -15.69 0.05 10.46
C ILE A 205 -16.98 -0.61 9.99
N LEU A 206 -17.39 -0.39 8.75
CA LEU A 206 -18.62 -0.92 8.18
C LEU A 206 -18.63 -2.46 8.23
N ALA A 207 -17.56 -3.11 7.82
CA ALA A 207 -17.44 -4.56 7.84
C ALA A 207 -17.51 -5.14 9.26
N TYR A 208 -16.84 -4.50 10.23
CA TYR A 208 -16.88 -4.87 11.64
C TYR A 208 -18.28 -4.71 12.24
N GLU A 209 -18.90 -3.57 12.04
CA GLU A 209 -20.24 -3.27 12.55
C GLU A 209 -21.34 -4.12 11.89
N PHE A 210 -21.10 -4.55 10.65
CA PHE A 210 -21.96 -5.52 9.96
C PHE A 210 -21.72 -6.97 10.45
N GLY A 211 -20.71 -7.24 11.27
CA GLY A 211 -20.35 -8.57 11.73
C GLY A 211 -19.64 -9.44 10.68
N ALA A 212 -19.00 -8.81 9.69
CA ALA A 212 -18.30 -9.49 8.62
C ALA A 212 -16.76 -9.37 8.71
N ALA A 213 -16.23 -8.76 9.76
CA ALA A 213 -14.81 -8.63 10.01
C ALA A 213 -14.51 -8.59 11.52
N GLU A 214 -13.31 -9.03 11.88
CA GLU A 214 -12.75 -8.83 13.20
C GLU A 214 -12.15 -7.43 13.34
N TRP A 215 -12.07 -6.93 14.58
CA TRP A 215 -11.41 -5.69 14.91
C TRP A 215 -10.03 -5.96 15.48
N HIS A 216 -9.04 -5.23 14.99
CA HIS A 216 -7.67 -5.33 15.46
C HIS A 216 -7.20 -3.95 15.92
N ASP A 217 -7.29 -3.74 17.23
CA ASP A 217 -7.18 -2.42 17.86
C ASP A 217 -5.81 -1.75 17.59
N SER A 218 -4.72 -2.50 17.75
CA SER A 218 -3.37 -1.95 17.54
C SER A 218 -3.13 -1.55 16.09
N ALA A 219 -3.55 -2.36 15.12
CA ALA A 219 -3.39 -2.03 13.71
C ALA A 219 -4.27 -0.83 13.30
N TRP A 220 -5.47 -0.72 13.87
CA TRP A 220 -6.33 0.44 13.70
C TRP A 220 -5.64 1.74 14.17
N HIS A 221 -5.23 1.76 15.44
CA HIS A 221 -4.58 2.93 16.02
C HIS A 221 -3.26 3.29 15.34
N THR A 222 -2.50 2.29 14.88
CA THR A 222 -1.26 2.54 14.14
C THR A 222 -1.51 3.35 12.86
N VAL A 223 -2.61 3.12 12.14
CA VAL A 223 -2.91 3.83 10.89
C VAL A 223 -3.71 5.09 11.12
N GLN A 224 -4.72 5.05 12.01
CA GLN A 224 -5.73 6.10 12.08
C GLN A 224 -5.35 7.23 13.04
N ASP A 225 -4.57 6.92 14.10
CA ASP A 225 -4.07 7.98 15.00
C ASP A 225 -3.07 8.86 14.21
N GLY A 226 -3.38 10.15 14.10
CA GLY A 226 -2.56 11.09 13.35
C GLY A 226 -2.76 11.11 11.82
N LEU A 227 -3.59 10.23 11.25
CA LEU A 227 -3.87 10.23 9.80
C LEU A 227 -4.41 11.60 9.34
N LYS A 228 -5.39 12.15 10.06
CA LYS A 228 -5.99 13.44 9.69
C LYS A 228 -4.99 14.58 9.73
N ASP A 229 -4.05 14.56 10.66
CA ASP A 229 -2.95 15.54 10.74
C ASP A 229 -1.95 15.36 9.59
N ALA A 230 -1.63 14.11 9.24
CA ALA A 230 -0.69 13.80 8.16
C ALA A 230 -1.21 14.23 6.77
N ILE A 231 -2.52 14.16 6.56
CA ILE A 231 -3.17 14.61 5.32
C ILE A 231 -3.75 16.03 5.42
N GLY A 232 -3.58 16.71 6.56
CA GLY A 232 -4.22 17.99 6.88
C GLY A 232 -3.59 19.22 6.22
N ASP A 233 -2.33 19.12 5.81
CA ASP A 233 -1.56 20.21 5.20
C ASP A 233 -1.05 19.82 3.80
N PRO A 234 -1.94 19.75 2.79
CA PRO A 234 -1.56 19.42 1.44
C PRO A 234 -0.69 20.50 0.78
N GLU A 235 -0.84 21.77 1.16
CA GLU A 235 -0.02 22.89 0.71
C GLU A 235 1.44 22.68 1.13
N GLY A 236 1.69 22.37 2.40
CA GLY A 236 3.03 22.08 2.89
C GLY A 236 3.64 20.81 2.28
N VAL A 237 2.83 19.80 1.94
CA VAL A 237 3.32 18.63 1.19
C VAL A 237 3.71 19.02 -0.24
N ALA A 238 2.91 19.83 -0.93
CA ALA A 238 3.22 20.32 -2.27
C ALA A 238 4.52 21.14 -2.30
N GLU A 239 4.79 21.90 -1.25
CA GLU A 239 6.02 22.70 -1.06
C GLU A 239 7.20 21.84 -0.53
N MET A 240 6.99 20.56 -0.23
CA MET A 240 7.98 19.66 0.38
C MET A 240 8.53 20.21 1.71
N ALA A 241 7.70 20.93 2.47
CA ALA A 241 8.06 21.49 3.77
C ALA A 241 8.34 20.38 4.79
N THR A 242 9.31 20.57 5.69
CA THR A 242 9.86 19.52 6.56
C THR A 242 8.76 18.83 7.38
N VAL A 243 7.90 19.57 8.09
CA VAL A 243 6.90 18.96 8.98
C VAL A 243 5.82 18.17 8.20
N PRO A 244 5.17 18.72 7.15
CA PRO A 244 4.20 17.97 6.35
C PRO A 244 4.82 16.77 5.63
N LEU A 245 6.04 16.90 5.10
CA LEU A 245 6.75 15.78 4.45
C LEU A 245 7.10 14.68 5.45
N THR A 246 7.56 15.03 6.67
CA THR A 246 7.81 14.06 7.73
C THR A 246 6.54 13.28 8.06
N ARG A 247 5.41 13.97 8.28
CA ARG A 247 4.11 13.34 8.59
C ARG A 247 3.63 12.44 7.47
N LEU A 248 3.81 12.85 6.20
CA LEU A 248 3.51 12.02 5.04
C LEU A 248 4.33 10.72 5.07
N VAL A 249 5.64 10.82 5.23
CA VAL A 249 6.54 9.66 5.24
C VAL A 249 6.23 8.74 6.43
N GLU A 250 6.05 9.31 7.64
CA GLU A 250 5.64 8.53 8.82
C GLU A 250 4.31 7.81 8.59
N GLY A 251 3.29 8.51 8.06
CA GLY A 251 1.99 7.92 7.76
C GLY A 251 2.06 6.75 6.78
N LEU A 252 2.88 6.87 5.74
CA LEU A 252 3.13 5.78 4.78
C LEU A 252 3.83 4.59 5.47
N MET A 253 4.84 4.83 6.32
CA MET A 253 5.52 3.76 7.06
C MET A 253 4.58 3.07 8.06
N LEU A 254 3.73 3.83 8.75
CA LEU A 254 2.75 3.30 9.69
C LEU A 254 1.73 2.38 9.02
N GLY A 255 1.31 2.70 7.79
CA GLY A 255 0.48 1.82 6.97
C GLY A 255 1.10 0.43 6.78
N GLY A 256 2.37 0.39 6.40
CA GLY A 256 3.11 -0.86 6.24
C GLY A 256 3.35 -1.62 7.55
N PHE A 257 3.65 -0.92 8.65
CA PHE A 257 3.81 -1.55 9.97
C PHE A 257 2.49 -2.15 10.49
N ALA A 258 1.36 -1.49 10.27
CA ALA A 258 0.05 -2.06 10.60
C ALA A 258 -0.27 -3.31 9.76
N MET A 259 0.15 -3.34 8.50
CA MET A 259 0.05 -4.54 7.67
C MET A 259 0.94 -5.67 8.21
N GLN A 260 2.14 -5.39 8.72
CA GLN A 260 2.99 -6.40 9.37
C GLN A 260 2.36 -6.92 10.67
N ASP A 261 1.82 -6.05 11.53
CA ASP A 261 1.16 -6.41 12.78
C ASP A 261 -0.03 -7.35 12.53
N MET A 262 -0.88 -7.00 11.57
CA MET A 262 -2.10 -7.75 11.25
C MET A 262 -1.88 -8.91 10.26
N GLN A 263 -0.73 -9.00 9.60
CA GLN A 263 -0.46 -9.91 8.47
C GLN A 263 -1.55 -9.85 7.39
N SER A 264 -2.07 -8.65 7.15
CA SER A 264 -3.15 -8.34 6.22
C SER A 264 -3.03 -6.92 5.69
N SER A 265 -3.49 -6.68 4.47
CA SER A 265 -3.57 -5.32 3.92
C SER A 265 -4.84 -4.55 4.35
N ARG A 266 -5.70 -5.12 5.21
CA ARG A 266 -6.94 -4.46 5.66
C ARG A 266 -6.72 -3.08 6.28
N PRO A 267 -5.70 -2.83 7.12
CA PRO A 267 -5.52 -1.51 7.72
C PRO A 267 -5.26 -0.39 6.72
N ALA A 268 -4.72 -0.71 5.55
CA ALA A 268 -4.23 0.26 4.57
C ALA A 268 -5.01 0.27 3.25
N SER A 269 -5.92 -0.69 2.99
CA SER A 269 -6.50 -0.92 1.67
C SER A 269 -7.97 -1.32 1.77
N GLY A 270 -8.86 -0.49 1.26
CA GLY A 270 -10.30 -0.71 1.11
C GLY A 270 -10.71 -0.94 -0.35
N ALA A 271 -11.96 -0.59 -0.68
CA ALA A 271 -12.52 -0.75 -2.02
C ALA A 271 -11.80 0.12 -3.07
N GLU A 272 -11.30 1.29 -2.70
CA GLU A 272 -10.54 2.20 -3.57
C GLU A 272 -9.30 1.51 -4.17
N HIS A 273 -8.59 0.70 -3.40
CA HIS A 273 -7.44 -0.07 -3.88
C HIS A 273 -7.85 -1.15 -4.87
N LEU A 274 -9.05 -1.72 -4.76
CA LEU A 274 -9.49 -2.77 -5.67
C LEU A 274 -9.72 -2.24 -7.09
N PHE A 275 -10.20 -1.01 -7.22
CA PHE A 275 -10.28 -0.36 -8.53
C PHE A 275 -8.88 -0.16 -9.13
N SER A 276 -7.92 0.31 -8.33
CA SER A 276 -6.53 0.43 -8.76
C SER A 276 -5.96 -0.92 -9.21
N HIS A 277 -6.16 -1.98 -8.42
CA HIS A 277 -5.71 -3.32 -8.79
C HIS A 277 -6.37 -3.85 -10.08
N LEU A 278 -7.65 -3.52 -10.35
CA LEU A 278 -8.28 -3.88 -11.62
C LEU A 278 -7.63 -3.16 -12.82
N LEU A 279 -7.29 -1.89 -12.68
CA LEU A 279 -6.55 -1.16 -13.70
C LEU A 279 -5.15 -1.78 -13.92
N GLU A 280 -4.46 -2.11 -12.83
CA GLU A 280 -3.15 -2.78 -12.88
C GLU A 280 -3.21 -4.17 -13.54
N MET A 281 -4.25 -4.96 -13.26
CA MET A 281 -4.48 -6.27 -13.89
C MET A 281 -4.72 -6.17 -15.41
N ARG A 282 -5.15 -5.01 -15.90
CA ARG A 282 -5.37 -4.71 -17.33
C ARG A 282 -4.17 -4.01 -17.98
N ASP A 283 -3.07 -3.83 -17.24
CA ASP A 283 -1.91 -3.04 -17.70
C ASP A 283 -2.31 -1.63 -18.16
N HIS A 284 -3.19 -0.99 -17.38
CA HIS A 284 -3.74 0.32 -17.72
C HIS A 284 -2.64 1.38 -17.88
N THR A 285 -2.65 2.04 -19.03
CA THR A 285 -1.74 3.14 -19.36
C THR A 285 -2.51 4.40 -19.72
N PHE A 286 -1.90 5.53 -19.45
CA PHE A 286 -2.39 6.83 -19.89
C PHE A 286 -1.25 7.62 -20.55
N ARG A 287 -1.45 8.12 -21.75
CA ARG A 287 -0.45 8.84 -22.56
C ARG A 287 0.86 8.02 -22.78
N GLY A 288 0.72 6.70 -22.87
CA GLY A 288 1.84 5.79 -23.10
C GLY A 288 2.61 5.38 -21.85
N GLU A 289 2.22 5.87 -20.67
CA GLU A 289 2.85 5.56 -19.39
C GLU A 289 1.89 4.78 -18.48
N ILE A 290 2.44 3.91 -17.63
CA ILE A 290 1.65 3.29 -16.55
C ILE A 290 1.34 4.35 -15.51
N VAL A 291 0.07 4.45 -15.14
CA VAL A 291 -0.37 5.36 -14.08
C VAL A 291 0.16 4.85 -12.73
N PRO A 292 0.86 5.68 -11.94
CA PRO A 292 1.38 5.27 -10.62
C PRO A 292 0.27 4.77 -9.68
N HIS A 293 0.58 3.77 -8.86
CA HIS A 293 -0.38 3.13 -7.95
C HIS A 293 -1.11 4.13 -7.06
N GLY A 294 -0.39 4.97 -6.31
CA GLY A 294 -1.03 5.94 -5.41
C GLY A 294 -1.89 6.96 -6.15
N ILE A 295 -1.54 7.33 -7.40
CA ILE A 295 -2.38 8.19 -8.25
C ILE A 295 -3.70 7.50 -8.60
N GLN A 296 -3.67 6.22 -9.00
CA GLN A 296 -4.89 5.44 -9.24
C GLN A 296 -5.73 5.35 -7.96
N VAL A 297 -5.09 4.99 -6.84
CA VAL A 297 -5.75 4.89 -5.54
C VAL A 297 -6.39 6.21 -5.12
N GLY A 298 -5.73 7.36 -5.32
CA GLY A 298 -6.27 8.68 -5.01
C GLY A 298 -7.57 9.01 -5.75
N VAL A 299 -7.63 8.70 -7.04
CA VAL A 299 -8.85 8.87 -7.86
C VAL A 299 -10.00 8.05 -7.27
N PHE A 300 -9.74 6.79 -6.90
CA PHE A 300 -10.79 5.93 -6.33
C PHE A 300 -11.04 6.20 -4.84
N THR A 301 -10.15 6.86 -4.13
CA THR A 301 -10.39 7.43 -2.81
C THR A 301 -11.52 8.46 -2.88
N LEU A 302 -11.46 9.40 -3.83
CA LEU A 302 -12.54 10.35 -4.06
C LEU A 302 -13.85 9.66 -4.49
N PHE A 303 -13.77 8.67 -5.39
CA PHE A 303 -14.93 7.89 -5.80
C PHE A 303 -15.62 7.22 -4.60
N MET A 304 -14.86 6.50 -3.76
CA MET A 304 -15.41 5.83 -2.58
C MET A 304 -15.89 6.81 -1.52
N SER A 305 -15.25 7.97 -1.36
CA SER A 305 -15.74 9.01 -0.45
C SER A 305 -17.13 9.51 -0.85
N ARG A 306 -17.39 9.69 -2.15
CA ARG A 306 -18.73 10.02 -2.67
C ARG A 306 -19.73 8.89 -2.43
N VAL A 307 -19.31 7.63 -2.54
CA VAL A 307 -20.14 6.46 -2.19
C VAL A 307 -20.52 6.51 -0.71
N TYR A 308 -19.57 6.79 0.17
CA TYR A 308 -19.84 6.91 1.61
C TYR A 308 -20.75 8.09 1.96
N GLU A 309 -20.68 9.21 1.24
CA GLU A 309 -21.65 10.31 1.41
C GLU A 309 -23.11 9.83 1.13
N GLN A 310 -23.30 8.97 0.13
CA GLN A 310 -24.62 8.37 -0.14
C GLN A 310 -25.02 7.37 0.96
N ILE A 311 -24.10 6.55 1.46
CA ILE A 311 -24.34 5.65 2.58
C ILE A 311 -24.80 6.46 3.82
N LEU A 312 -24.10 7.55 4.15
CA LEU A 312 -24.44 8.40 5.29
C LEU A 312 -25.76 9.19 5.14
N ALA A 313 -26.16 9.47 3.89
CA ALA A 313 -27.42 10.15 3.59
C ALA A 313 -28.65 9.26 3.76
N PHE A 314 -28.47 7.92 3.66
CA PHE A 314 -29.58 6.98 3.82
C PHE A 314 -29.80 6.61 5.30
N ASP A 315 -31.05 6.47 5.71
CA ASP A 315 -31.41 6.04 7.07
C ASP A 315 -31.61 4.52 7.13
N TYR A 316 -30.53 3.80 7.42
CA TYR A 316 -30.59 2.34 7.57
C TYR A 316 -31.29 1.86 8.84
N SER A 317 -31.72 2.73 9.76
CA SER A 317 -32.61 2.32 10.86
C SER A 317 -33.99 1.89 10.37
N ALA A 318 -34.39 2.36 9.18
CA ALA A 318 -35.61 1.96 8.49
C ALA A 318 -35.40 0.83 7.44
N LEU A 319 -34.24 0.16 7.46
CA LEU A 319 -33.90 -0.88 6.46
C LEU A 319 -34.93 -2.01 6.43
N ASP A 320 -35.47 -2.30 5.24
CA ASP A 320 -36.31 -3.47 4.99
C ASP A 320 -35.45 -4.71 4.80
N VAL A 321 -35.28 -5.49 5.86
CA VAL A 321 -34.43 -6.69 5.88
C VAL A 321 -34.92 -7.75 4.89
N GLU A 322 -36.23 -7.93 4.71
CA GLU A 322 -36.77 -8.93 3.76
C GLU A 322 -36.47 -8.53 2.31
N ARG A 323 -36.56 -7.24 2.01
CA ARG A 323 -36.18 -6.72 0.71
C ARG A 323 -34.68 -6.92 0.43
N CYS A 324 -33.80 -6.67 1.41
CA CYS A 324 -32.37 -6.95 1.29
C CYS A 324 -32.10 -8.44 1.07
N LEU A 325 -32.82 -9.32 1.79
CA LEU A 325 -32.70 -10.77 1.64
C LEU A 325 -33.24 -11.30 0.31
N ALA A 326 -34.02 -10.50 -0.44
CA ALA A 326 -34.35 -10.81 -1.83
C ALA A 326 -33.14 -10.66 -2.77
N ASN A 327 -32.13 -9.83 -2.40
CA ASN A 327 -30.87 -9.70 -3.14
C ASN A 327 -29.82 -10.78 -2.73
N TRP A 328 -30.06 -11.49 -1.60
CA TRP A 328 -29.14 -12.54 -1.16
C TRP A 328 -29.10 -13.68 -2.17
N ARG A 329 -27.91 -14.15 -2.50
CA ARG A 329 -27.69 -15.23 -3.49
C ARG A 329 -27.01 -16.42 -2.81
N PRO A 330 -27.44 -17.67 -3.13
CA PRO A 330 -26.73 -18.88 -2.67
C PRO A 330 -25.28 -18.90 -3.16
N LEU A 331 -24.39 -19.60 -2.43
CA LEU A 331 -22.98 -19.68 -2.75
C LEU A 331 -22.72 -20.06 -4.22
N ALA A 332 -23.40 -21.09 -4.72
CA ALA A 332 -23.23 -21.55 -6.11
C ALA A 332 -23.56 -20.48 -7.15
N GLU A 333 -24.55 -19.62 -6.87
CA GLU A 333 -24.87 -18.49 -7.76
C GLU A 333 -23.81 -17.40 -7.68
N GLN A 334 -23.33 -17.05 -6.47
CA GLN A 334 -22.26 -16.08 -6.29
C GLN A 334 -20.96 -16.56 -6.96
N GLU A 335 -20.60 -17.85 -6.84
CA GLU A 335 -19.46 -18.45 -7.54
C GLU A 335 -19.59 -18.35 -9.07
N ARG A 336 -20.80 -18.63 -9.60
CA ARG A 336 -21.05 -18.50 -11.04
C ARG A 336 -20.87 -17.06 -11.53
N LEU A 337 -21.40 -16.08 -10.78
CA LEU A 337 -21.28 -14.65 -11.12
C LEU A 337 -19.81 -14.19 -11.02
N ALA A 338 -19.10 -14.62 -9.97
CA ALA A 338 -17.69 -14.32 -9.78
C ALA A 338 -16.81 -14.94 -10.88
N ALA A 339 -17.04 -16.21 -11.24
CA ALA A 339 -16.37 -16.85 -12.37
C ALA A 339 -16.62 -16.11 -13.70
N ALA A 340 -17.86 -15.69 -13.96
CA ALA A 340 -18.20 -14.91 -15.16
C ALA A 340 -17.50 -13.53 -15.17
N ALA A 341 -17.38 -12.86 -14.01
CA ALA A 341 -16.71 -11.56 -13.90
C ALA A 341 -15.20 -11.63 -14.23
N PHE A 342 -14.55 -12.76 -13.96
CA PHE A 342 -13.12 -12.98 -14.20
C PHE A 342 -12.83 -13.90 -15.41
N ALA A 343 -13.85 -14.36 -16.13
CA ALA A 343 -13.65 -15.15 -17.35
C ALA A 343 -12.80 -14.38 -18.37
N GLY A 344 -11.81 -15.07 -18.96
CA GLY A 344 -10.91 -14.49 -19.95
C GLY A 344 -9.87 -13.50 -19.39
N THR A 345 -9.82 -13.31 -18.07
CA THR A 345 -8.73 -12.55 -17.42
C THR A 345 -7.52 -13.44 -17.11
N LYS A 346 -6.40 -12.82 -16.74
CA LYS A 346 -5.20 -13.54 -16.25
C LYS A 346 -5.43 -14.27 -14.90
N PHE A 347 -6.56 -14.04 -14.22
CA PHE A 347 -6.88 -14.57 -12.89
C PHE A 347 -8.30 -15.17 -12.82
N PRO A 348 -8.62 -16.23 -13.59
CA PRO A 348 -9.99 -16.73 -13.71
C PRO A 348 -10.59 -17.23 -12.39
N ASP A 349 -9.77 -17.75 -11.48
CA ASP A 349 -10.21 -18.33 -10.20
C ASP A 349 -10.29 -17.32 -9.05
N LEU A 350 -9.83 -16.08 -9.25
CA LEU A 350 -9.73 -15.08 -8.19
C LEU A 350 -11.07 -14.82 -7.53
N GLY A 351 -12.11 -14.58 -8.32
CA GLY A 351 -13.43 -14.24 -7.83
C GLY A 351 -14.09 -15.36 -7.04
N VAL A 352 -13.96 -16.60 -7.48
CA VAL A 352 -14.54 -17.77 -6.81
C VAL A 352 -13.91 -17.97 -5.43
N LYS A 353 -12.58 -17.85 -5.32
CA LYS A 353 -11.87 -17.92 -4.04
C LYS A 353 -12.30 -16.83 -3.07
N ALA A 354 -12.42 -15.60 -3.55
CA ALA A 354 -12.83 -14.45 -2.76
C ALA A 354 -14.27 -14.60 -2.23
N VAL A 355 -15.20 -15.03 -3.06
CA VAL A 355 -16.59 -15.26 -2.66
C VAL A 355 -16.69 -16.32 -1.59
N ARG A 356 -16.01 -17.47 -1.75
CA ARG A 356 -16.01 -18.55 -0.74
C ARG A 356 -15.52 -18.08 0.63
N ALA A 357 -14.49 -17.25 0.66
CA ALA A 357 -13.88 -16.79 1.89
C ALA A 357 -14.78 -15.84 2.70
N LYS A 358 -15.64 -15.03 2.03
CA LYS A 358 -16.51 -14.05 2.69
C LYS A 358 -18.00 -14.42 2.68
N PHE A 359 -18.34 -15.62 2.22
CA PHE A 359 -19.74 -16.06 2.12
C PHE A 359 -20.39 -16.14 3.51
N ALA A 360 -21.61 -15.62 3.60
CA ALA A 360 -22.51 -15.81 4.72
C ALA A 360 -23.82 -16.43 4.21
N ASP A 361 -24.35 -17.40 4.92
CA ASP A 361 -25.65 -17.96 4.58
C ASP A 361 -26.80 -16.96 4.82
N ARG A 362 -28.01 -17.33 4.41
CA ARG A 362 -29.17 -16.43 4.46
C ARG A 362 -29.55 -16.05 5.89
N GLU A 363 -29.40 -16.96 6.84
CA GLU A 363 -29.76 -16.72 8.24
C GLU A 363 -28.72 -15.81 8.91
N GLU A 364 -27.44 -16.07 8.68
CA GLU A 364 -26.36 -15.19 9.14
C GLU A 364 -26.50 -13.78 8.54
N THR A 365 -26.79 -13.70 7.24
CA THR A 365 -27.02 -12.41 6.56
C THR A 365 -28.19 -11.66 7.19
N ARG A 366 -29.30 -12.34 7.53
CA ARG A 366 -30.44 -11.77 8.25
C ARG A 366 -30.00 -11.19 9.59
N ARG A 367 -29.31 -11.97 10.40
CA ARG A 367 -28.82 -11.54 11.72
C ARG A 367 -27.94 -10.27 11.63
N ARG A 368 -27.04 -10.25 10.64
CA ARG A 368 -26.18 -9.10 10.38
C ARG A 368 -26.96 -7.85 9.99
N LEU A 369 -27.91 -7.95 9.05
CA LEU A 369 -28.78 -6.86 8.63
C LEU A 369 -29.63 -6.31 9.79
N GLU A 370 -30.23 -7.17 10.59
CA GLU A 370 -31.01 -6.78 11.77
C GLU A 370 -30.13 -6.09 12.83
N GLY A 371 -28.92 -6.61 13.08
CA GLY A 371 -27.94 -6.02 13.97
C GLY A 371 -27.51 -4.62 13.51
N PHE A 372 -27.17 -4.49 12.23
CA PHE A 372 -26.77 -3.26 11.58
C PHE A 372 -27.88 -2.20 11.65
N ARG A 373 -29.12 -2.58 11.29
CA ARG A 373 -30.28 -1.70 11.35
C ARG A 373 -30.50 -1.13 12.74
N ARG A 374 -30.44 -1.96 13.80
CA ARG A 374 -30.63 -1.51 15.19
C ARG A 374 -29.57 -0.53 15.65
N ARG A 375 -28.32 -0.69 15.19
CA ARG A 375 -27.17 0.10 15.61
C ARG A 375 -26.81 1.23 14.64
N TRP A 376 -27.65 1.44 13.61
CA TRP A 376 -27.34 2.43 12.57
C TRP A 376 -26.98 3.84 13.11
N PRO A 377 -27.67 4.43 14.09
CA PRO A 377 -27.29 5.76 14.59
C PRO A 377 -25.85 5.82 15.10
N GLU A 378 -25.39 4.80 15.81
CA GLU A 378 -24.03 4.69 16.35
C GLU A 378 -23.01 4.43 15.21
N ILE A 379 -23.34 3.53 14.30
CA ILE A 379 -22.51 3.21 13.13
C ILE A 379 -22.33 4.44 12.25
N ARG A 380 -23.43 5.17 12.00
CA ARG A 380 -23.41 6.40 11.22
C ARG A 380 -22.51 7.46 11.85
N ALA A 381 -22.58 7.64 13.16
CA ALA A 381 -21.73 8.57 13.88
C ALA A 381 -20.24 8.20 13.75
N ARG A 382 -19.91 6.93 13.94
CA ARG A 382 -18.54 6.40 13.81
C ARG A 382 -17.99 6.56 12.40
N LEU A 383 -18.80 6.26 11.37
CA LEU A 383 -18.43 6.46 9.96
C LEU A 383 -18.23 7.95 9.64
N ALA A 384 -19.11 8.83 10.14
CA ALA A 384 -19.00 10.27 9.93
C ALA A 384 -17.75 10.87 10.60
N GLU A 385 -17.35 10.33 11.75
CA GLU A 385 -16.11 10.71 12.42
C GLU A 385 -14.87 10.27 11.61
N GLN A 386 -14.89 9.07 11.04
CA GLN A 386 -13.78 8.53 10.24
C GLN A 386 -13.58 9.30 8.94
N LEU A 387 -14.65 9.66 8.27
CA LEU A 387 -14.62 10.19 6.91
C LEU A 387 -14.17 11.66 6.84
N VAL A 388 -13.64 12.02 5.68
CA VAL A 388 -13.40 13.40 5.25
C VAL A 388 -14.36 13.67 4.08
N PRO A 389 -15.02 14.84 4.03
CA PRO A 389 -15.93 15.16 2.92
C PRO A 389 -15.27 15.00 1.54
N ALA A 390 -16.00 14.46 0.57
CA ALA A 390 -15.47 14.21 -0.78
C ALA A 390 -14.93 15.48 -1.45
N ALA A 391 -15.57 16.62 -1.25
CA ALA A 391 -15.10 17.91 -1.75
C ALA A 391 -13.73 18.31 -1.17
N GLU A 392 -13.48 18.00 0.10
CA GLU A 392 -12.20 18.27 0.75
C GLU A 392 -11.11 17.27 0.29
N ILE A 393 -11.47 16.00 0.08
CA ILE A 393 -10.59 15.01 -0.57
C ILE A 393 -10.14 15.52 -1.95
N GLU A 394 -11.09 15.95 -2.77
CA GLU A 394 -10.81 16.49 -4.10
C GLU A 394 -9.88 17.71 -4.03
N ARG A 395 -10.18 18.67 -3.15
CA ARG A 395 -9.35 19.86 -2.95
C ARG A 395 -7.89 19.47 -2.61
N ARG A 396 -7.70 18.57 -1.65
CA ARG A 396 -6.37 18.14 -1.19
C ARG A 396 -5.59 17.44 -2.29
N LEU A 397 -6.22 16.54 -3.06
CA LEU A 397 -5.60 15.90 -4.22
C LEU A 397 -5.13 16.94 -5.25
N ARG A 398 -5.98 17.93 -5.55
CA ARG A 398 -5.65 19.03 -6.49
C ARG A 398 -4.46 19.86 -6.00
N VAL A 399 -4.41 20.19 -4.73
CA VAL A 399 -3.33 21.00 -4.13
C VAL A 399 -1.98 20.31 -4.27
N VAL A 400 -1.89 19.02 -4.01
CA VAL A 400 -0.63 18.27 -4.17
C VAL A 400 -0.31 17.94 -5.64
N GLY A 401 -1.16 18.33 -6.59
CA GLY A 401 -0.98 18.07 -8.02
C GLY A 401 -1.37 16.65 -8.45
N ALA A 402 -2.16 15.94 -7.64
CA ALA A 402 -2.66 14.62 -7.99
C ALA A 402 -3.95 14.71 -8.81
N PRO A 403 -4.14 13.84 -9.84
CA PRO A 403 -5.43 13.63 -10.48
C PRO A 403 -6.51 13.26 -9.46
N ALA A 404 -7.75 13.69 -9.71
CA ALA A 404 -8.88 13.44 -8.83
C ALA A 404 -10.04 12.71 -9.53
N THR A 405 -10.05 12.65 -10.87
CA THR A 405 -11.11 11.98 -11.62
C THR A 405 -10.59 10.84 -12.50
N PRO A 406 -11.42 9.83 -12.82
CA PRO A 406 -11.04 8.75 -13.71
C PRO A 406 -10.56 9.22 -15.10
N GLU A 407 -11.12 10.30 -15.62
CA GLU A 407 -10.78 10.86 -16.93
C GLU A 407 -9.32 11.37 -16.97
N GLU A 408 -8.83 11.89 -15.87
CA GLU A 408 -7.46 12.40 -15.75
C GLU A 408 -6.39 11.31 -15.70
N ILE A 409 -6.81 10.07 -15.50
CA ILE A 409 -5.95 8.88 -15.57
C ILE A 409 -6.29 7.99 -16.76
N GLY A 410 -7.06 8.49 -17.74
CA GLY A 410 -7.41 7.75 -18.97
C GLY A 410 -8.48 6.69 -18.79
N SER A 411 -9.29 6.77 -17.74
CA SER A 411 -10.48 5.94 -17.51
C SER A 411 -11.75 6.81 -17.65
N THR A 412 -12.90 6.33 -17.16
CA THR A 412 -14.15 7.10 -17.11
C THR A 412 -14.96 6.69 -15.90
N VAL A 413 -15.87 7.57 -15.43
CA VAL A 413 -16.85 7.21 -14.39
C VAL A 413 -17.69 6.01 -14.82
N ALA A 414 -18.12 5.97 -16.08
CA ALA A 414 -18.91 4.84 -16.60
C ALA A 414 -18.15 3.51 -16.55
N ALA A 415 -16.85 3.49 -16.89
CA ALA A 415 -16.00 2.31 -16.77
C ALA A 415 -15.84 1.90 -15.31
N SER A 416 -15.62 2.85 -14.39
CA SER A 416 -15.51 2.60 -12.96
C SER A 416 -16.79 1.97 -12.38
N LEU A 417 -17.96 2.48 -12.78
CA LEU A 417 -19.25 1.90 -12.38
C LEU A 417 -19.46 0.47 -12.93
N ALA A 418 -19.03 0.21 -14.16
CA ALA A 418 -19.07 -1.14 -14.75
C ALA A 418 -18.14 -2.12 -14.01
N ASP A 419 -17.08 -1.62 -13.39
CA ASP A 419 -16.11 -2.42 -12.63
C ASP A 419 -16.55 -2.73 -11.18
N VAL A 420 -17.60 -2.08 -10.64
CA VAL A 420 -18.09 -2.31 -9.27
C VAL A 420 -18.30 -3.80 -8.98
N ARG A 421 -18.93 -4.54 -9.88
CA ARG A 421 -19.16 -5.99 -9.67
C ARG A 421 -17.87 -6.80 -9.63
N ARG A 422 -16.86 -6.41 -10.39
CA ARG A 422 -15.55 -7.07 -10.33
C ARG A 422 -14.83 -6.76 -9.02
N THR A 423 -14.91 -5.53 -8.54
CA THR A 423 -14.32 -5.15 -7.24
C THR A 423 -14.94 -5.94 -6.10
N ILE A 424 -16.26 -6.12 -6.08
CA ILE A 424 -16.95 -6.95 -5.09
C ILE A 424 -16.36 -8.37 -5.05
N TYR A 425 -16.08 -8.99 -6.20
CA TYR A 425 -15.57 -10.36 -6.27
C TYR A 425 -14.05 -10.48 -6.20
N MET A 426 -13.32 -9.38 -5.96
CA MET A 426 -11.85 -9.38 -6.06
C MET A 426 -11.13 -9.78 -4.78
N ARG A 427 -11.75 -9.57 -3.63
CA ARG A 427 -11.13 -9.79 -2.30
C ARG A 427 -12.00 -10.66 -1.41
N ASP A 428 -11.32 -11.38 -0.53
CA ASP A 428 -11.86 -12.27 0.50
C ASP A 428 -12.44 -11.55 1.73
N ARG A 429 -12.63 -10.24 1.65
CA ARG A 429 -13.16 -9.41 2.75
C ARG A 429 -14.36 -8.58 2.30
N PHE A 430 -15.28 -8.39 3.25
CA PHE A 430 -16.47 -7.57 3.09
C PHE A 430 -16.12 -6.08 3.15
N MET A 431 -16.71 -5.27 2.29
CA MET A 431 -16.51 -3.82 2.15
C MET A 431 -17.83 -3.12 1.81
N ALA A 432 -17.81 -1.78 1.67
CA ALA A 432 -18.99 -0.99 1.35
C ALA A 432 -19.73 -1.44 0.08
N LEU A 433 -19.00 -1.86 -0.95
CA LEU A 433 -19.61 -2.32 -2.20
C LEU A 433 -20.36 -3.65 -2.04
N ASP A 434 -19.89 -4.56 -1.16
CA ASP A 434 -20.61 -5.78 -0.79
C ASP A 434 -21.91 -5.44 -0.04
N PHE A 435 -21.84 -4.46 0.86
CA PHE A 435 -22.99 -3.99 1.61
C PHE A 435 -24.06 -3.38 0.69
N LEU A 436 -23.65 -2.55 -0.28
CA LEU A 436 -24.55 -1.93 -1.25
C LEU A 436 -25.15 -2.91 -2.26
N ASP A 437 -24.44 -4.00 -2.63
CA ASP A 437 -25.01 -5.07 -3.50
C ASP A 437 -26.11 -5.86 -2.78
N LEU A 438 -26.10 -5.85 -1.45
CA LEU A 438 -27.08 -6.52 -0.61
C LEU A 438 -28.26 -5.62 -0.24
N THR A 439 -28.05 -4.32 0.01
CA THR A 439 -29.06 -3.37 0.53
C THR A 439 -29.69 -2.51 -0.56
#